data_6ef8947592361759ec82993dc78c56ba
#
_entry.id   6ef8947592361759ec82993dc78c56ba
#
_cell.length_a   1.000
_cell.length_b   1.000
_cell.length_c   1.000
_cell.angle_alpha   90.00
_cell.angle_beta   90.00
_cell.angle_gamma   90.00
#
_symmetry.space_group_name_H-M   'P 1'
#
loop_
_entity.id
_entity.type
_entity.pdbx_description
1 polymer ?
#
loop_
_entity_poly.entity_id
_entity_poly.type
_entity_poly.pdbx_seq_one_letter_code
_entity_poly.pdbx_strand_id
1 'polypeptide(L)'
;STYFWQVVEVNEADATTAWAGDLWSFSTQEYALIDGFETYNDDLEAGTTIFDTWLDGWINNTGSTVGYFQAPFAEKVVVRTGTQSMPLAYDNTKSPFYSEAEREFETAQDWTGNGADRLVLYVRGNPPAFKEAADGSVIMSAIGTDIWDTSDQFRYAYKNLSGNGSITVRVDSLIRSNEWAKAGVMIRETLEPGSKHAFMALTPEPAHGGSFQRRPVAGQASANTDVANISLPHWVRLTRTGNTFTAHYSADGVTWTAVVVSPAVEITMASNVYIGLAVCSHDAGIMTAAEFSNVSMTGNVTGAWQTAEIGVAQPVGNATAEPMYVRIEDSAGKSATVVNADASINQRATWQEWSIPYSELSGVNLGRVKKMVIGVGSKTSPKAGGAGTVYVDDIGFGRP
;
A
#
# COMPACT_ATOMS: atom_id res chain seq x y z
N SER A 1 -20.65 -5.02 21.23
CA SER A 1 -21.96 -5.58 21.56
C SER A 1 -23.07 -4.54 21.36
N THR A 2 -24.23 -4.96 20.85
CA THR A 2 -25.40 -4.09 20.72
C THR A 2 -26.34 -4.34 21.89
N TYR A 3 -26.77 -3.27 22.54
CA TYR A 3 -27.69 -3.27 23.65
C TYR A 3 -29.03 -2.64 23.20
N PHE A 4 -30.12 -3.19 23.68
CA PHE A 4 -31.46 -2.69 23.41
C PHE A 4 -32.07 -2.26 24.73
N TRP A 5 -32.78 -1.14 24.73
CA TRP A 5 -33.54 -0.68 25.89
C TRP A 5 -34.86 -0.03 25.48
N GLN A 6 -35.81 -0.05 26.39
CA GLN A 6 -37.13 0.48 26.16
C GLN A 6 -37.66 1.06 27.48
N VAL A 7 -38.34 2.18 27.41
CA VAL A 7 -39.08 2.73 28.54
C VAL A 7 -40.48 2.21 28.47
N VAL A 8 -40.98 1.65 29.55
CA VAL A 8 -42.36 1.22 29.70
C VAL A 8 -43.00 2.08 30.77
N GLU A 9 -44.03 2.83 30.42
CA GLU A 9 -44.85 3.59 31.35
C GLU A 9 -45.88 2.66 31.95
N VAL A 10 -46.04 2.68 33.27
CA VAL A 10 -46.99 1.83 34.01
C VAL A 10 -47.96 2.71 34.76
N ASN A 11 -49.23 2.51 34.54
CA ASN A 11 -50.31 3.14 35.30
C ASN A 11 -51.06 2.08 36.14
N GLU A 12 -50.81 2.07 37.43
CA GLU A 12 -51.40 1.08 38.34
C GLU A 12 -52.93 1.29 38.59
N ALA A 13 -53.46 2.44 38.14
CA ALA A 13 -54.87 2.78 38.31
C ALA A 13 -55.74 2.41 37.11
N ASP A 14 -55.19 1.89 36.03
CA ASP A 14 -55.95 1.56 34.81
C ASP A 14 -55.85 0.05 34.48
N ALA A 15 -56.91 -0.43 33.76
CA ALA A 15 -57.00 -1.83 33.33
C ALA A 15 -55.90 -2.20 32.28
N THR A 16 -55.38 -1.21 31.55
CA THR A 16 -54.23 -1.35 30.67
C THR A 16 -53.02 -0.74 31.38
N THR A 17 -52.26 -1.58 32.01
CA THR A 17 -51.26 -1.16 33.01
C THR A 17 -49.91 -0.77 32.46
N ALA A 18 -49.65 -0.96 31.18
CA ALA A 18 -48.32 -0.66 30.61
C ALA A 18 -48.39 -0.18 29.15
N TRP A 19 -47.69 0.90 28.84
CA TRP A 19 -47.44 1.40 27.48
C TRP A 19 -45.98 1.29 27.21
N ALA A 20 -45.60 0.49 26.20
CA ALA A 20 -44.24 0.38 25.75
C ALA A 20 -43.88 1.57 24.84
N GLY A 21 -42.84 2.31 25.15
CA GLY A 21 -42.25 3.30 24.26
C GLY A 21 -41.46 2.66 23.13
N ASP A 22 -40.76 3.48 22.37
CA ASP A 22 -39.90 3.00 21.27
C ASP A 22 -38.75 2.14 21.80
N LEU A 23 -38.39 1.13 21.01
CA LEU A 23 -37.19 0.32 21.25
C LEU A 23 -35.94 1.07 20.73
N TRP A 24 -35.05 1.38 21.62
CA TRP A 24 -33.82 2.08 21.34
C TRP A 24 -32.65 1.09 21.38
N SER A 25 -31.62 1.33 20.59
CA SER A 25 -30.41 0.54 20.64
C SER A 25 -29.18 1.42 20.64
N PHE A 26 -28.12 0.95 21.28
CA PHE A 26 -26.78 1.48 21.14
C PHE A 26 -25.78 0.31 21.06
N SER A 27 -24.70 0.53 20.33
CA SER A 27 -23.59 -0.43 20.25
C SER A 27 -22.39 0.14 20.99
N THR A 28 -21.76 -0.68 21.82
CA THR A 28 -20.44 -0.35 22.35
C THR A 28 -19.40 -0.66 21.31
N GLN A 29 -18.34 0.14 21.24
CA GLN A 29 -17.18 -0.18 20.43
C GLN A 29 -16.58 -1.52 20.88
N GLU A 30 -16.06 -2.29 19.94
CA GLU A 30 -15.43 -3.59 20.22
C GLU A 30 -14.11 -3.40 20.97
N TYR A 31 -13.46 -2.23 20.82
CA TYR A 31 -12.27 -1.84 21.57
C TYR A 31 -12.30 -0.35 21.93
N ALA A 32 -11.49 0.04 22.93
CA ALA A 32 -11.30 1.44 23.32
C ALA A 32 -10.14 2.04 22.52
N LEU A 33 -10.35 3.22 21.94
CA LEU A 33 -9.34 3.91 21.14
C LEU A 33 -8.26 4.51 22.05
N ILE A 34 -6.99 4.23 21.74
CA ILE A 34 -5.83 4.88 22.34
C ILE A 34 -5.47 6.11 21.50
N ASP A 35 -5.40 5.95 20.18
CA ASP A 35 -5.13 7.01 19.23
C ASP A 35 -5.71 6.66 17.85
N GLY A 36 -6.60 7.50 17.35
CA GLY A 36 -7.11 7.44 15.98
C GLY A 36 -6.56 8.58 15.13
N PHE A 37 -5.58 9.30 15.65
CA PHE A 37 -4.86 10.41 15.01
C PHE A 37 -5.72 11.63 14.63
N GLU A 38 -7.01 11.62 14.84
CA GLU A 38 -7.97 12.65 14.39
C GLU A 38 -7.91 13.98 15.15
N THR A 39 -7.20 14.03 16.28
CA THR A 39 -7.14 15.22 17.16
C THR A 39 -5.95 16.13 16.87
N TYR A 40 -5.02 15.69 16.02
CA TYR A 40 -3.84 16.46 15.68
C TYR A 40 -4.14 17.55 14.64
N ASN A 41 -3.42 18.66 14.73
CA ASN A 41 -3.54 19.78 13.81
C ASN A 41 -2.16 20.28 13.36
N ASP A 42 -2.15 21.34 12.55
CA ASP A 42 -0.94 21.90 11.96
C ASP A 42 -0.46 23.19 12.66
N ASP A 43 -0.94 23.45 13.90
CA ASP A 43 -0.56 24.62 14.69
C ASP A 43 0.66 24.32 15.58
N LEU A 44 1.81 24.82 15.17
CA LEU A 44 3.09 24.63 15.87
C LEU A 44 3.15 25.28 17.27
N GLU A 45 2.30 26.26 17.54
CA GLU A 45 2.29 26.97 18.84
C GLU A 45 1.32 26.33 19.84
N ALA A 46 0.35 25.56 19.33
CA ALA A 46 -0.67 24.93 20.19
C ALA A 46 -0.17 23.69 20.94
N GLY A 47 0.97 23.09 20.58
CA GLY A 47 1.48 21.84 21.19
C GLY A 47 0.57 20.63 20.91
N THR A 48 -0.13 20.63 19.78
CA THR A 48 -1.12 19.64 19.39
C THR A 48 -0.81 19.02 18.03
N THR A 49 0.42 19.16 17.54
CA THR A 49 0.86 18.48 16.34
C THR A 49 1.12 17.00 16.63
N ILE A 50 1.17 16.18 15.59
CA ILE A 50 1.38 14.75 15.75
C ILE A 50 2.73 14.42 16.41
N PHE A 51 3.77 15.17 16.13
CA PHE A 51 5.11 15.00 16.70
C PHE A 51 5.28 15.61 18.08
N ASP A 52 4.36 16.44 18.59
CA ASP A 52 4.31 16.84 20.00
C ASP A 52 3.86 15.69 20.88
N THR A 53 3.12 14.74 20.34
CA THR A 53 2.57 13.57 21.06
C THR A 53 3.39 12.30 20.81
N TRP A 54 3.78 12.06 19.55
CA TRP A 54 4.59 10.92 19.14
C TRP A 54 6.02 11.38 18.91
N LEU A 55 6.86 11.22 19.94
CA LEU A 55 8.26 11.66 19.92
C LEU A 55 9.08 10.77 18.99
N ASP A 56 9.88 11.37 18.14
CA ASP A 56 10.67 10.71 17.13
C ASP A 56 12.19 10.79 17.36
N GLY A 57 12.98 10.51 16.32
CA GLY A 57 14.43 10.48 16.35
C GLY A 57 15.10 11.80 16.74
N TRP A 58 14.42 12.93 16.59
CA TRP A 58 14.91 14.22 17.06
C TRP A 58 15.00 14.29 18.59
N ILE A 59 14.14 13.54 19.28
CA ILE A 59 14.06 13.49 20.74
C ILE A 59 14.72 12.22 21.28
N ASN A 60 14.44 11.05 20.66
CA ASN A 60 14.88 9.74 21.18
C ASN A 60 16.17 9.22 20.53
N ASN A 61 16.81 10.00 19.63
CA ASN A 61 18.06 9.68 18.94
C ASN A 61 18.00 8.37 18.11
N THR A 62 16.85 8.08 17.50
CA THR A 62 16.70 6.97 16.56
C THR A 62 16.59 7.48 15.11
N GLY A 63 16.39 6.59 14.12
CA GLY A 63 16.29 6.97 12.71
C GLY A 63 14.89 7.45 12.30
N SER A 64 13.97 7.68 13.22
CA SER A 64 12.58 8.01 12.90
C SER A 64 12.33 9.51 12.66
N THR A 65 11.30 9.79 11.87
CA THR A 65 10.61 11.09 11.79
C THR A 65 9.11 10.83 11.80
N VAL A 66 8.40 11.44 12.73
CA VAL A 66 6.94 11.40 12.81
C VAL A 66 6.36 12.64 12.14
N GLY A 67 5.37 12.45 11.28
CA GLY A 67 4.79 13.55 10.52
C GLY A 67 5.62 14.00 9.34
N TYR A 68 5.08 14.97 8.59
CA TYR A 68 5.77 15.61 7.48
C TYR A 68 6.46 16.91 7.91
N PHE A 69 7.47 17.35 7.15
CA PHE A 69 8.18 18.61 7.43
C PHE A 69 7.37 19.86 7.07
N GLN A 70 6.28 19.71 6.33
CA GLN A 70 5.38 20.79 5.94
C GLN A 70 3.95 20.38 6.20
N ALA A 71 3.10 21.31 6.59
CA ALA A 71 1.68 21.06 6.77
C ALA A 71 1.00 20.61 5.46
N PRO A 72 0.07 19.64 5.53
CA PRO A 72 -0.39 18.99 6.75
C PRO A 72 0.66 18.03 7.33
N PHE A 73 0.90 18.12 8.64
CA PHE A 73 1.91 17.26 9.31
C PHE A 73 1.48 15.80 9.42
N ALA A 74 0.19 15.53 9.63
CA ALA A 74 -0.37 14.19 9.54
C ALA A 74 -0.68 13.80 8.08
N GLU A 75 -0.70 12.51 7.78
CA GLU A 75 -1.09 11.97 6.47
C GLU A 75 -2.61 12.11 6.25
N LYS A 76 -3.01 12.62 5.09
CA LYS A 76 -4.43 12.88 4.74
C LYS A 76 -4.94 12.02 3.57
N VAL A 77 -4.07 11.29 2.89
CA VAL A 77 -4.41 10.48 1.71
C VAL A 77 -4.36 8.98 2.02
N VAL A 78 -3.29 8.54 2.70
CA VAL A 78 -3.13 7.16 3.13
C VAL A 78 -3.74 7.01 4.53
N VAL A 79 -5.05 6.94 4.61
CA VAL A 79 -5.84 6.89 5.85
C VAL A 79 -6.65 5.59 5.86
N ARG A 80 -6.76 4.94 7.03
CA ARG A 80 -7.61 3.75 7.21
C ARG A 80 -9.05 4.14 7.53
N THR A 81 -9.23 4.91 8.60
CA THR A 81 -10.53 5.48 8.99
C THR A 81 -10.35 6.95 9.34
N GLY A 82 -11.45 7.70 9.31
CA GLY A 82 -11.40 9.13 9.61
C GLY A 82 -10.77 9.96 8.50
N THR A 83 -9.90 10.91 8.86
CA THR A 83 -9.37 11.93 7.96
C THR A 83 -7.85 12.02 7.95
N GLN A 84 -7.16 11.33 8.86
CA GLN A 84 -5.70 11.35 8.95
C GLN A 84 -5.12 10.13 9.64
N SER A 85 -3.86 9.83 9.33
CA SER A 85 -3.06 8.78 9.95
C SER A 85 -1.66 9.29 10.29
N MET A 86 -0.87 8.50 11.00
CA MET A 86 0.52 8.83 11.35
C MET A 86 1.49 8.35 10.27
N PRO A 87 2.14 9.24 9.51
CA PRO A 87 3.29 8.86 8.71
C PRO A 87 4.52 8.74 9.64
N LEU A 88 5.15 7.58 9.64
CA LEU A 88 6.38 7.27 10.36
C LEU A 88 7.47 6.96 9.34
N ALA A 89 8.30 7.95 9.03
CA ALA A 89 9.50 7.74 8.23
C ALA A 89 10.60 7.12 9.10
N TYR A 90 11.43 6.26 8.51
CA TYR A 90 12.54 5.61 9.18
C TYR A 90 13.79 5.61 8.30
N ASP A 91 14.96 5.76 8.90
CA ASP A 91 16.28 5.62 8.28
C ASP A 91 17.15 4.71 9.16
N ASN A 92 17.14 3.41 8.85
CA ASN A 92 17.94 2.39 9.51
C ASN A 92 19.29 2.13 8.77
N THR A 93 19.65 2.99 7.82
CA THR A 93 20.94 2.89 7.10
C THR A 93 22.12 3.34 7.97
N LYS A 94 21.84 4.08 9.04
CA LYS A 94 22.82 4.67 9.98
C LYS A 94 22.52 4.22 11.40
N SER A 95 23.57 4.31 12.27
CA SER A 95 23.39 4.07 13.71
C SER A 95 22.30 4.99 14.28
N PRO A 96 21.39 4.45 15.13
CA PRO A 96 21.45 3.16 15.81
C PRO A 96 20.86 1.97 15.01
N PHE A 97 20.55 2.09 13.70
CA PHE A 97 20.02 1.06 12.82
C PHE A 97 18.61 0.55 13.20
N TYR A 98 17.87 1.36 13.92
CA TYR A 98 16.44 1.20 14.20
C TYR A 98 15.79 2.57 14.39
N SER A 99 14.49 2.63 14.25
CA SER A 99 13.68 3.85 14.32
C SER A 99 12.50 3.63 15.24
N GLU A 100 12.24 4.56 16.16
CA GLU A 100 11.16 4.47 17.16
C GLU A 100 10.31 5.75 17.15
N ALA A 101 8.99 5.61 17.14
CA ALA A 101 8.03 6.64 17.55
C ALA A 101 7.54 6.29 18.96
N GLU A 102 7.68 7.23 19.91
CA GLU A 102 7.34 7.02 21.32
C GLU A 102 6.18 7.93 21.72
N ARG A 103 5.17 7.36 22.38
CA ARG A 103 4.12 8.10 23.07
C ARG A 103 4.21 7.87 24.56
N GLU A 104 4.38 8.95 25.30
CA GLU A 104 4.32 8.94 26.76
C GLU A 104 2.97 9.51 27.22
N PHE A 105 2.28 8.80 28.10
CA PHE A 105 1.00 9.24 28.65
C PHE A 105 1.26 10.08 29.90
N GLU A 106 0.67 11.26 30.02
CA GLU A 106 0.79 12.12 31.20
C GLU A 106 0.37 11.39 32.46
N THR A 107 -0.75 10.67 32.40
CA THR A 107 -1.24 9.77 33.43
C THR A 107 -1.21 8.33 32.93
N ALA A 108 -0.87 7.39 33.82
CA ALA A 108 -0.88 5.97 33.47
C ALA A 108 -2.29 5.53 33.02
N GLN A 109 -2.35 4.78 31.92
CA GLN A 109 -3.59 4.31 31.28
C GLN A 109 -3.94 2.89 31.70
N ASP A 110 -5.20 2.63 31.96
CA ASP A 110 -5.71 1.28 32.17
C ASP A 110 -6.25 0.70 30.87
N TRP A 111 -5.55 -0.30 30.33
CA TRP A 111 -5.93 -1.01 29.11
C TRP A 111 -6.64 -2.34 29.41
N THR A 112 -6.98 -2.62 30.67
CA THR A 112 -7.64 -3.88 31.06
C THR A 112 -9.17 -3.77 31.13
N GLY A 113 -9.70 -2.57 30.86
CA GLY A 113 -11.13 -2.27 30.95
C GLY A 113 -11.98 -3.15 30.01
N ASN A 114 -13.25 -3.36 30.38
CA ASN A 114 -14.27 -4.07 29.61
C ASN A 114 -13.88 -5.50 29.17
N GLY A 115 -12.93 -6.12 29.88
CA GLY A 115 -12.40 -7.46 29.58
C GLY A 115 -11.56 -7.50 28.30
N ALA A 116 -10.87 -6.42 27.99
CA ALA A 116 -9.90 -6.39 26.93
C ALA A 116 -8.82 -7.47 27.11
N ASP A 117 -8.42 -8.11 26.01
CA ASP A 117 -7.45 -9.19 25.98
C ASP A 117 -6.33 -8.96 24.96
N ARG A 118 -6.37 -7.85 24.20
CA ARG A 118 -5.39 -7.50 23.19
C ARG A 118 -5.27 -6.01 22.93
N LEU A 119 -4.10 -5.63 22.43
CA LEU A 119 -3.82 -4.36 21.75
C LEU A 119 -3.99 -4.57 20.24
N VAL A 120 -4.59 -3.61 19.56
CA VAL A 120 -4.78 -3.63 18.10
C VAL A 120 -4.26 -2.31 17.53
N LEU A 121 -3.54 -2.39 16.43
CA LEU A 121 -3.16 -1.24 15.62
C LEU A 121 -3.15 -1.65 14.14
N TYR A 122 -3.29 -0.67 13.27
CA TYR A 122 -3.23 -0.91 11.84
C TYR A 122 -1.98 -0.28 11.26
N VAL A 123 -1.29 -1.06 10.43
CA VAL A 123 -0.06 -0.64 9.77
C VAL A 123 -0.19 -0.81 8.27
N ARG A 124 0.28 0.17 7.53
CA ARG A 124 0.46 0.09 6.09
C ARG A 124 1.88 0.50 5.73
N GLY A 125 2.56 -0.32 4.96
CA GLY A 125 3.87 0.01 4.39
C GLY A 125 3.75 0.53 2.95
N ASN A 126 4.91 0.65 2.32
CA ASN A 126 5.03 0.96 0.91
C ASN A 126 5.82 -0.15 0.20
N PRO A 127 5.26 -0.77 -0.85
CA PRO A 127 6.00 -1.75 -1.64
C PRO A 127 7.26 -1.12 -2.27
N PRO A 128 8.29 -1.93 -2.55
CA PRO A 128 9.48 -1.43 -3.24
C PRO A 128 9.13 -0.86 -4.62
N ALA A 129 9.91 0.13 -5.06
CA ALA A 129 9.80 0.69 -6.40
C ALA A 129 9.89 -0.40 -7.48
N PHE A 130 10.86 -1.30 -7.32
CA PHE A 130 11.05 -2.50 -8.11
C PHE A 130 11.88 -3.51 -7.31
N LYS A 131 11.46 -4.76 -7.30
CA LYS A 131 12.21 -5.86 -6.68
C LYS A 131 11.94 -7.15 -7.44
N GLU A 132 13.01 -7.78 -7.94
CA GLU A 132 12.98 -9.13 -8.48
C GLU A 132 13.37 -10.12 -7.37
N ALA A 133 12.56 -11.13 -7.14
CA ALA A 133 12.85 -12.19 -6.18
C ALA A 133 13.68 -13.31 -6.83
N ALA A 134 14.22 -14.21 -6.01
CA ALA A 134 15.08 -15.28 -6.48
C ALA A 134 14.36 -16.31 -7.41
N ASP A 135 13.04 -16.40 -7.33
CA ASP A 135 12.20 -17.22 -8.19
C ASP A 135 11.81 -16.50 -9.51
N GLY A 136 12.28 -15.28 -9.72
CA GLY A 136 11.99 -14.45 -10.89
C GLY A 136 10.64 -13.72 -10.82
N SER A 137 9.92 -13.79 -9.70
CA SER A 137 8.76 -12.93 -9.47
C SER A 137 9.19 -11.49 -9.26
N VAL A 138 8.33 -10.53 -9.64
CA VAL A 138 8.61 -9.12 -9.55
C VAL A 138 7.48 -8.41 -8.81
N ILE A 139 7.83 -7.58 -7.83
CA ILE A 139 6.93 -6.58 -7.27
C ILE A 139 7.35 -5.19 -7.73
N MET A 140 6.41 -4.38 -8.16
CA MET A 140 6.65 -3.02 -8.62
C MET A 140 5.53 -2.08 -8.17
N SER A 141 5.91 -0.94 -7.57
CA SER A 141 4.97 0.11 -7.20
C SER A 141 5.08 1.32 -8.13
N ALA A 142 3.99 2.07 -8.30
CA ALA A 142 3.95 3.27 -9.12
C ALA A 142 2.86 4.24 -8.69
N ILE A 143 3.06 5.51 -9.07
CA ILE A 143 2.01 6.52 -9.19
C ILE A 143 1.87 6.94 -10.65
N GLY A 144 0.88 7.76 -10.98
CA GLY A 144 0.72 8.40 -12.28
C GLY A 144 -0.73 8.52 -12.70
N THR A 145 -1.03 9.56 -13.47
CA THR A 145 -2.40 9.84 -13.91
C THR A 145 -2.92 8.82 -14.92
N ASP A 146 -2.08 8.45 -15.92
CA ASP A 146 -2.44 7.41 -16.89
C ASP A 146 -1.28 7.03 -17.83
N ILE A 147 -1.45 5.92 -18.56
CA ILE A 147 -0.75 5.56 -19.78
C ILE A 147 -1.77 5.74 -20.92
N TRP A 148 -1.96 7.00 -21.36
CA TRP A 148 -3.06 7.35 -22.26
C TRP A 148 -2.81 8.67 -22.99
N ASP A 149 -3.76 9.04 -23.86
CA ASP A 149 -3.76 10.28 -24.64
C ASP A 149 -2.40 10.56 -25.31
N THR A 150 -1.84 11.74 -25.15
CA THR A 150 -0.62 12.21 -25.81
C THR A 150 0.66 12.02 -24.96
N SER A 151 0.52 11.73 -23.65
CA SER A 151 1.62 11.69 -22.69
C SER A 151 1.30 10.75 -21.53
N ASP A 152 2.28 9.98 -21.09
CA ASP A 152 2.15 8.92 -20.07
C ASP A 152 2.78 9.35 -18.75
N GLN A 153 2.20 8.86 -17.62
CA GLN A 153 2.78 8.96 -16.28
C GLN A 153 2.72 7.60 -15.59
N PHE A 154 3.86 6.93 -15.42
CA PHE A 154 3.94 5.59 -14.84
C PHE A 154 5.37 5.18 -14.52
N ARG A 155 5.54 4.03 -13.83
CA ARG A 155 6.84 3.37 -13.68
C ARG A 155 6.99 2.27 -14.72
N TYR A 156 8.16 2.23 -15.37
CA TYR A 156 8.54 1.23 -16.36
C TYR A 156 9.77 0.45 -15.89
N ALA A 157 9.66 -0.87 -15.77
CA ALA A 157 10.80 -1.76 -15.59
C ALA A 157 11.09 -2.47 -16.93
N TYR A 158 12.33 -2.35 -17.48
CA TYR A 158 12.58 -2.73 -18.85
C TYR A 158 13.96 -3.35 -19.08
N LYS A 159 14.07 -4.04 -20.21
CA LYS A 159 15.30 -4.47 -20.87
C LYS A 159 15.33 -3.96 -22.30
N ASN A 160 16.50 -4.09 -22.98
CA ASN A 160 16.59 -3.71 -24.39
C ASN A 160 16.14 -4.86 -25.30
N LEU A 161 15.36 -4.57 -26.32
CA LEU A 161 14.97 -5.51 -27.39
C LEU A 161 15.48 -5.00 -28.72
N SER A 162 16.18 -5.84 -29.49
CA SER A 162 16.58 -5.55 -30.86
C SER A 162 15.81 -6.44 -31.83
N GLY A 163 15.01 -5.81 -32.72
CA GLY A 163 14.19 -6.50 -33.70
C GLY A 163 12.89 -7.11 -33.15
N ASN A 164 12.60 -8.34 -33.52
CA ASN A 164 11.41 -9.08 -33.12
C ASN A 164 11.56 -9.67 -31.72
N GLY A 165 10.46 -9.77 -30.99
CA GLY A 165 10.45 -10.38 -29.68
C GLY A 165 9.09 -10.35 -29.01
N SER A 166 8.99 -11.01 -27.87
CA SER A 166 7.77 -11.02 -27.06
C SER A 166 8.09 -10.97 -25.57
N ILE A 167 7.13 -10.50 -24.80
CA ILE A 167 7.11 -10.61 -23.34
C ILE A 167 5.81 -11.26 -22.91
N THR A 168 5.92 -12.21 -21.98
CA THR A 168 4.80 -12.93 -21.36
C THR A 168 4.95 -12.85 -19.87
N VAL A 169 3.84 -12.62 -19.15
CA VAL A 169 3.84 -12.54 -17.69
C VAL A 169 2.47 -12.95 -17.15
N ARG A 170 2.42 -13.48 -15.94
CA ARG A 170 1.21 -13.53 -15.14
C ARG A 170 1.19 -12.33 -14.22
N VAL A 171 0.15 -11.52 -14.30
CA VAL A 171 -0.15 -10.46 -13.32
C VAL A 171 -0.89 -11.13 -12.17
N ASP A 172 -0.23 -11.27 -11.04
CA ASP A 172 -0.76 -11.99 -9.88
C ASP A 172 -1.70 -11.12 -9.07
N SER A 173 -1.32 -9.86 -8.88
CA SER A 173 -2.12 -8.86 -8.16
C SER A 173 -1.88 -7.46 -8.70
N LEU A 174 -2.86 -6.59 -8.49
CA LEU A 174 -2.77 -5.15 -8.69
C LEU A 174 -3.65 -4.47 -7.64
N ILE A 175 -3.04 -3.61 -6.81
CA ILE A 175 -3.79 -2.87 -5.79
C ILE A 175 -4.68 -1.85 -6.44
N ARG A 176 -5.95 -1.83 -6.05
CA ARG A 176 -6.95 -0.93 -6.58
C ARG A 176 -6.79 0.48 -5.99
N SER A 177 -5.86 1.27 -6.52
CA SER A 177 -5.79 2.72 -6.30
C SER A 177 -6.92 3.46 -7.03
N ASN A 178 -7.29 2.95 -8.21
CA ASN A 178 -8.36 3.42 -9.07
C ASN A 178 -8.87 2.22 -9.88
N GLU A 179 -10.10 2.27 -10.37
CA GLU A 179 -10.67 1.22 -11.24
C GLU A 179 -9.90 1.03 -12.56
N TRP A 180 -9.22 2.10 -13.02
CA TRP A 180 -8.37 2.12 -14.21
C TRP A 180 -6.87 2.04 -13.91
N ALA A 181 -6.47 1.71 -12.68
CA ALA A 181 -5.08 1.35 -12.42
C ALA A 181 -4.66 0.23 -13.39
N LYS A 182 -3.39 0.25 -13.81
CA LYS A 182 -2.92 -0.64 -14.88
C LYS A 182 -1.63 -1.34 -14.48
N ALA A 183 -1.55 -2.64 -14.79
CA ALA A 183 -0.34 -3.43 -14.73
C ALA A 183 -0.27 -4.35 -15.95
N GLY A 184 0.91 -4.50 -16.55
CA GLY A 184 1.05 -5.37 -17.71
C GLY A 184 2.38 -5.24 -18.43
N VAL A 185 2.40 -5.63 -19.70
CA VAL A 185 3.59 -5.74 -20.54
C VAL A 185 3.61 -4.72 -21.67
N MET A 186 4.74 -4.03 -21.83
CA MET A 186 4.88 -2.94 -22.79
C MET A 186 6.12 -3.10 -23.65
N ILE A 187 6.00 -2.69 -24.92
CA ILE A 187 7.11 -2.42 -25.83
C ILE A 187 6.99 -0.96 -26.26
N ARG A 188 8.06 -0.14 -26.03
CA ARG A 188 8.06 1.27 -26.37
C ARG A 188 9.38 1.73 -27.01
N GLU A 189 9.29 2.73 -27.88
CA GLU A 189 10.43 3.16 -28.69
C GLU A 189 11.48 3.95 -27.87
N THR A 190 11.00 4.86 -27.00
CA THR A 190 11.86 5.71 -26.14
C THR A 190 11.30 5.76 -24.71
N LEU A 191 12.05 6.35 -23.77
CA LEU A 191 11.61 6.59 -22.39
C LEU A 191 10.86 7.93 -22.23
N GLU A 192 10.69 8.69 -23.30
CA GLU A 192 9.95 9.95 -23.27
C GLU A 192 8.44 9.71 -23.02
N PRO A 193 7.73 10.56 -22.27
CA PRO A 193 6.32 10.38 -21.93
C PRO A 193 5.40 10.22 -23.17
N GLY A 194 5.68 10.95 -24.25
CA GLY A 194 4.93 10.87 -25.51
C GLY A 194 5.39 9.77 -26.46
N SER A 195 6.20 8.79 -26.03
CA SER A 195 6.75 7.75 -26.89
C SER A 195 5.68 6.91 -27.58
N LYS A 196 6.02 6.40 -28.78
CA LYS A 196 5.26 5.30 -29.40
C LYS A 196 5.33 4.08 -28.50
N HIS A 197 4.23 3.37 -28.33
CA HIS A 197 4.17 2.14 -27.55
C HIS A 197 3.05 1.19 -28.00
N ALA A 198 3.20 -0.07 -27.63
CA ALA A 198 2.17 -1.07 -27.55
C ALA A 198 2.17 -1.60 -26.09
N PHE A 199 1.00 -1.70 -25.46
CA PHE A 199 0.85 -2.07 -24.05
C PHE A 199 -0.35 -2.99 -23.87
N MET A 200 -0.13 -4.21 -23.40
CA MET A 200 -1.21 -5.09 -22.95
C MET A 200 -1.32 -5.00 -21.42
N ALA A 201 -2.35 -4.32 -20.97
CA ALA A 201 -2.65 -4.02 -19.57
C ALA A 201 -3.75 -4.90 -19.03
N LEU A 202 -3.73 -5.13 -17.71
CA LEU A 202 -4.86 -5.57 -16.90
C LEU A 202 -5.19 -4.48 -15.87
N THR A 203 -6.48 -4.39 -15.52
CA THR A 203 -6.98 -3.52 -14.46
C THR A 203 -7.40 -4.33 -13.24
N PRO A 204 -7.54 -3.71 -12.05
CA PRO A 204 -8.03 -4.41 -10.86
C PRO A 204 -9.54 -4.64 -10.90
N GLU A 205 -10.27 -3.95 -11.81
CA GLU A 205 -11.71 -4.03 -11.96
C GLU A 205 -12.08 -5.00 -13.08
N PRO A 206 -12.71 -6.15 -12.81
CA PRO A 206 -13.04 -7.17 -13.82
C PRO A 206 -13.90 -6.63 -14.96
N ALA A 207 -14.76 -5.65 -14.70
CA ALA A 207 -15.60 -5.03 -15.73
C ALA A 207 -14.78 -4.30 -16.79
N HIS A 208 -13.62 -3.73 -16.45
CA HIS A 208 -12.67 -3.13 -17.37
C HIS A 208 -11.68 -4.17 -17.90
N GLY A 209 -11.38 -5.21 -17.12
CA GLY A 209 -10.62 -6.39 -17.50
C GLY A 209 -9.24 -6.08 -18.05
N GLY A 210 -9.02 -6.33 -19.36
CA GLY A 210 -7.77 -6.09 -20.05
C GLY A 210 -7.92 -5.04 -21.15
N SER A 211 -6.82 -4.33 -21.45
CA SER A 211 -6.79 -3.28 -22.49
C SER A 211 -5.51 -3.38 -23.30
N PHE A 212 -5.64 -3.58 -24.61
CA PHE A 212 -4.53 -3.44 -25.54
C PHE A 212 -4.44 -2.00 -26.02
N GLN A 213 -3.58 -1.22 -25.37
CA GLN A 213 -3.35 0.19 -25.65
C GLN A 213 -2.16 0.38 -26.60
N ARG A 214 -2.22 1.43 -27.42
CA ARG A 214 -1.17 1.72 -28.43
C ARG A 214 -1.13 3.19 -28.79
N ARG A 215 0.09 3.72 -28.96
CA ARG A 215 0.38 5.04 -29.51
C ARG A 215 1.26 4.87 -30.74
N PRO A 216 0.70 4.86 -31.96
CA PRO A 216 1.45 4.62 -33.20
C PRO A 216 2.39 5.77 -33.59
N VAL A 217 2.06 7.00 -33.16
CA VAL A 217 2.81 8.22 -33.48
C VAL A 217 3.14 8.94 -32.18
N ALA A 218 4.42 9.28 -31.99
CA ALA A 218 4.86 9.98 -30.79
C ALA A 218 4.11 11.32 -30.60
N GLY A 219 3.69 11.59 -29.37
CA GLY A 219 2.97 12.81 -28.99
C GLY A 219 1.52 12.90 -29.51
N GLN A 220 1.00 11.85 -30.13
CA GLN A 220 -0.41 11.76 -30.56
C GLN A 220 -1.23 10.91 -29.56
N ALA A 221 -2.54 11.03 -29.67
CA ALA A 221 -3.46 10.28 -28.82
C ALA A 221 -3.29 8.76 -28.93
N SER A 222 -3.41 8.09 -27.81
CA SER A 222 -3.47 6.63 -27.74
C SER A 222 -4.82 6.08 -28.23
N ALA A 223 -4.83 4.82 -28.61
CA ALA A 223 -6.03 4.04 -28.90
C ALA A 223 -5.99 2.74 -28.11
N ASN A 224 -7.15 2.12 -27.85
CA ASN A 224 -7.26 0.85 -27.15
C ASN A 224 -8.18 -0.15 -27.84
N THR A 225 -8.15 -1.36 -27.35
CA THR A 225 -9.14 -2.42 -27.59
C THR A 225 -9.27 -3.19 -26.27
N ASP A 226 -10.44 -3.12 -25.68
CA ASP A 226 -10.69 -3.65 -24.36
C ASP A 226 -11.25 -5.07 -24.41
N VAL A 227 -10.97 -5.84 -23.37
CA VAL A 227 -11.50 -7.18 -23.13
C VAL A 227 -12.06 -7.21 -21.71
N ALA A 228 -13.38 -7.18 -21.60
CA ALA A 228 -14.06 -7.21 -20.32
C ALA A 228 -14.06 -8.61 -19.67
N ASN A 229 -14.41 -8.66 -18.40
CA ASN A 229 -14.57 -9.89 -17.62
C ASN A 229 -13.28 -10.72 -17.43
N ILE A 230 -12.16 -10.02 -17.31
CA ILE A 230 -10.89 -10.63 -16.89
C ILE A 230 -10.63 -10.24 -15.43
N SER A 231 -10.45 -11.24 -14.58
CA SER A 231 -10.07 -11.05 -13.17
C SER A 231 -8.61 -11.46 -12.97
N LEU A 232 -7.92 -10.79 -12.05
CA LEU A 232 -6.61 -11.21 -11.59
C LEU A 232 -6.73 -12.45 -10.65
N PRO A 233 -5.75 -13.36 -10.65
CA PRO A 233 -4.54 -13.36 -11.48
C PRO A 233 -4.81 -13.78 -12.94
N HIS A 234 -4.10 -13.19 -13.88
CA HIS A 234 -4.26 -13.50 -15.31
C HIS A 234 -2.95 -13.32 -16.09
N TRP A 235 -2.81 -14.05 -17.19
CA TRP A 235 -1.64 -13.97 -18.06
C TRP A 235 -1.86 -12.99 -19.20
N VAL A 236 -0.80 -12.27 -19.56
CA VAL A 236 -0.75 -11.39 -20.74
C VAL A 236 0.52 -11.63 -21.54
N ARG A 237 0.41 -11.45 -22.85
CA ARG A 237 1.53 -11.53 -23.80
C ARG A 237 1.44 -10.42 -24.81
N LEU A 238 2.58 -9.79 -25.10
CA LEU A 238 2.74 -8.81 -26.17
C LEU A 238 3.87 -9.28 -27.09
N THR A 239 3.61 -9.29 -28.41
CA THR A 239 4.58 -9.73 -29.42
C THR A 239 4.77 -8.65 -30.47
N ARG A 240 6.04 -8.40 -30.85
CA ARG A 240 6.47 -7.59 -31.98
C ARG A 240 6.98 -8.48 -33.10
N THR A 241 6.46 -8.31 -34.34
CA THR A 241 6.97 -8.91 -35.56
C THR A 241 7.09 -7.83 -36.62
N GLY A 242 8.30 -7.32 -36.84
CA GLY A 242 8.52 -6.12 -37.64
C GLY A 242 7.86 -4.90 -37.02
N ASN A 243 6.90 -4.32 -37.73
CA ASN A 243 6.06 -3.21 -37.26
C ASN A 243 4.72 -3.66 -36.69
N THR A 244 4.39 -4.95 -36.80
CA THR A 244 3.10 -5.51 -36.32
C THR A 244 3.19 -5.88 -34.86
N PHE A 245 2.20 -5.46 -34.06
CA PHE A 245 2.08 -5.78 -32.65
C PHE A 245 0.79 -6.57 -32.39
N THR A 246 0.92 -7.68 -31.64
CA THR A 246 -0.21 -8.51 -31.24
C THR A 246 -0.22 -8.71 -29.74
N ALA A 247 -1.40 -8.63 -29.14
CA ALA A 247 -1.63 -8.85 -27.72
C ALA A 247 -2.51 -10.08 -27.50
N HIS A 248 -2.21 -10.83 -26.45
CA HIS A 248 -2.95 -12.02 -26.05
C HIS A 248 -3.14 -12.04 -24.53
N TYR A 249 -4.18 -12.74 -24.09
CA TYR A 249 -4.44 -13.03 -22.68
C TYR A 249 -4.78 -14.50 -22.47
N SER A 250 -4.62 -15.01 -21.25
CA SER A 250 -4.86 -16.40 -20.92
C SER A 250 -5.15 -16.56 -19.43
N ALA A 251 -6.06 -17.45 -19.07
CA ALA A 251 -6.34 -17.80 -17.69
C ALA A 251 -5.34 -18.82 -17.12
N ASP A 252 -4.76 -19.68 -17.98
CA ASP A 252 -3.93 -20.83 -17.57
C ASP A 252 -2.47 -20.75 -18.05
N GLY A 253 -2.13 -19.72 -18.86
CA GLY A 253 -0.79 -19.58 -19.47
C GLY A 253 -0.52 -20.54 -20.64
N VAL A 254 -1.46 -21.40 -20.99
CA VAL A 254 -1.35 -22.43 -22.05
C VAL A 254 -2.29 -22.10 -23.21
N THR A 255 -3.55 -21.86 -22.92
CA THR A 255 -4.57 -21.51 -23.90
C THR A 255 -4.65 -20.00 -24.07
N TRP A 256 -4.28 -19.49 -25.24
CA TRP A 256 -4.16 -18.07 -25.49
C TRP A 256 -5.27 -17.54 -26.39
N THR A 257 -5.88 -16.44 -25.99
CA THR A 257 -6.88 -15.70 -26.77
C THR A 257 -6.25 -14.41 -27.27
N ALA A 258 -6.34 -14.15 -28.56
CA ALA A 258 -5.86 -12.90 -29.18
C ALA A 258 -6.84 -11.75 -28.89
N VAL A 259 -6.28 -10.58 -28.57
CA VAL A 259 -7.06 -9.33 -28.63
C VAL A 259 -7.19 -8.93 -30.10
N VAL A 260 -8.38 -9.10 -30.65
CA VAL A 260 -8.63 -8.88 -32.08
C VAL A 260 -8.75 -7.39 -32.40
N VAL A 261 -7.86 -6.89 -33.25
CA VAL A 261 -7.87 -5.52 -33.74
C VAL A 261 -7.88 -5.55 -35.26
N SER A 262 -8.80 -4.80 -35.86
CA SER A 262 -8.90 -4.69 -37.32
C SER A 262 -8.94 -3.21 -37.72
N PRO A 263 -8.04 -2.74 -38.60
CA PRO A 263 -6.89 -3.45 -39.16
C PRO A 263 -5.84 -3.81 -38.11
N ALA A 264 -4.89 -4.70 -38.41
CA ALA A 264 -3.80 -5.06 -37.53
C ALA A 264 -3.02 -3.83 -37.01
N VAL A 265 -2.52 -3.92 -35.77
CA VAL A 265 -1.80 -2.81 -35.16
C VAL A 265 -0.40 -2.70 -35.76
N GLU A 266 -0.18 -1.65 -36.53
CA GLU A 266 1.10 -1.33 -37.14
C GLU A 266 1.69 -0.09 -36.47
N ILE A 267 2.90 -0.26 -35.88
CA ILE A 267 3.66 0.84 -35.25
C ILE A 267 5.08 0.80 -35.78
N THR A 268 5.43 1.75 -36.63
CA THR A 268 6.82 1.89 -37.10
C THR A 268 7.70 2.38 -35.96
N MET A 269 8.51 1.48 -35.41
CA MET A 269 9.51 1.76 -34.37
C MET A 269 10.91 1.44 -34.85
N ALA A 270 11.91 2.07 -34.22
CA ALA A 270 13.32 1.71 -34.40
C ALA A 270 13.56 0.20 -34.13
N SER A 271 14.67 -0.32 -34.67
CA SER A 271 15.05 -1.73 -34.41
C SER A 271 15.30 -1.96 -32.90
N ASN A 272 15.98 -1.03 -32.25
CA ASN A 272 16.24 -1.09 -30.81
C ASN A 272 15.14 -0.34 -30.05
N VAL A 273 14.48 -1.04 -29.15
CA VAL A 273 13.35 -0.54 -28.34
C VAL A 273 13.47 -1.08 -26.93
N TYR A 274 12.58 -0.65 -26.06
CA TYR A 274 12.47 -1.15 -24.67
C TYR A 274 11.30 -2.12 -24.56
N ILE A 275 11.50 -3.23 -23.84
CA ILE A 275 10.52 -4.26 -23.56
C ILE A 275 10.47 -4.52 -22.05
N GLY A 276 9.27 -4.55 -21.45
CA GLY A 276 9.19 -4.70 -19.99
C GLY A 276 7.81 -4.62 -19.38
N LEU A 277 7.81 -4.34 -18.07
CA LEU A 277 6.63 -4.27 -17.20
C LEU A 277 6.27 -2.80 -16.94
N ALA A 278 4.99 -2.47 -17.02
CA ALA A 278 4.49 -1.13 -16.77
C ALA A 278 3.41 -1.16 -15.68
N VAL A 279 3.49 -0.24 -14.73
CA VAL A 279 2.49 -0.06 -13.66
C VAL A 279 2.14 1.42 -13.53
N CYS A 280 0.84 1.71 -13.47
CA CYS A 280 0.27 3.04 -13.29
C CYS A 280 -0.91 2.97 -12.31
N SER A 281 -0.94 3.86 -11.34
CA SER A 281 -2.02 3.93 -10.34
C SER A 281 -3.33 4.53 -10.86
N HIS A 282 -3.30 5.24 -11.97
CA HIS A 282 -4.36 6.11 -12.47
C HIS A 282 -4.77 7.20 -11.46
N ASP A 283 -3.83 7.56 -10.58
CA ASP A 283 -3.94 8.62 -9.59
C ASP A 283 -2.52 9.13 -9.26
N ALA A 284 -2.28 10.44 -9.37
CA ALA A 284 -0.95 11.01 -9.13
C ALA A 284 -0.57 11.06 -7.63
N GLY A 285 -1.56 11.00 -6.74
CA GLY A 285 -1.38 11.08 -5.28
C GLY A 285 -1.42 9.72 -4.56
N ILE A 286 -1.92 8.67 -5.22
CA ILE A 286 -2.11 7.35 -4.61
C ILE A 286 -1.24 6.31 -5.28
N MET A 287 -0.36 5.68 -4.49
CA MET A 287 0.48 4.60 -4.99
C MET A 287 -0.29 3.29 -5.15
N THR A 288 -0.09 2.62 -6.29
CA THR A 288 -0.45 1.22 -6.51
C THR A 288 0.77 0.33 -6.48
N ALA A 289 0.56 -0.98 -6.37
CA ALA A 289 1.59 -1.99 -6.58
C ALA A 289 1.01 -3.18 -7.33
N ALA A 290 1.84 -3.79 -8.16
CA ALA A 290 1.54 -5.01 -8.89
C ALA A 290 2.58 -6.08 -8.58
N GLU A 291 2.12 -7.34 -8.53
CA GLU A 291 2.97 -8.52 -8.47
C GLU A 291 2.88 -9.28 -9.78
N PHE A 292 4.04 -9.69 -10.27
CA PHE A 292 4.18 -10.42 -11.52
C PHE A 292 4.95 -11.72 -11.28
N SER A 293 4.50 -12.79 -11.87
CA SER A 293 5.23 -14.05 -11.90
C SER A 293 5.39 -14.59 -13.33
N ASN A 294 6.26 -15.60 -13.47
CA ASN A 294 6.50 -16.27 -14.77
C ASN A 294 6.89 -15.28 -15.89
N VAL A 295 7.69 -14.29 -15.56
CA VAL A 295 8.17 -13.31 -16.55
C VAL A 295 9.10 -13.98 -17.53
N SER A 296 8.72 -13.98 -18.81
CA SER A 296 9.55 -14.56 -19.87
C SER A 296 9.59 -13.64 -21.08
N MET A 297 10.76 -13.58 -21.72
CA MET A 297 10.99 -12.77 -22.91
C MET A 297 11.64 -13.61 -24.00
N THR A 298 11.28 -13.34 -25.25
CA THR A 298 11.88 -13.98 -26.44
C THR A 298 12.44 -12.91 -27.37
N GLY A 299 13.31 -13.33 -28.30
CA GLY A 299 14.00 -12.44 -29.22
C GLY A 299 15.37 -12.03 -28.67
N ASN A 300 15.99 -11.01 -29.30
CA ASN A 300 17.27 -10.49 -28.84
C ASN A 300 17.07 -9.46 -27.74
N VAL A 301 16.75 -9.98 -26.53
CA VAL A 301 16.58 -9.19 -25.29
C VAL A 301 17.89 -9.21 -24.50
N THR A 302 18.40 -8.05 -24.12
CA THR A 302 19.69 -7.90 -23.44
C THR A 302 19.65 -6.94 -22.26
N GLY A 303 20.62 -7.06 -21.38
CA GLY A 303 20.79 -6.23 -20.19
C GLY A 303 20.05 -6.76 -18.95
N ALA A 304 20.45 -6.25 -17.80
CA ALA A 304 19.71 -6.41 -16.54
C ALA A 304 18.45 -5.54 -16.58
N TRP A 305 17.52 -5.79 -15.64
CA TRP A 305 16.41 -4.90 -15.42
C TRP A 305 16.88 -3.48 -15.09
N GLN A 306 16.27 -2.52 -15.72
CA GLN A 306 16.39 -1.09 -15.43
C GLN A 306 14.99 -0.54 -15.14
N THR A 307 14.90 0.55 -14.40
CA THR A 307 13.64 1.25 -14.13
C THR A 307 13.71 2.67 -14.66
N ALA A 308 12.56 3.17 -15.15
CA ALA A 308 12.39 4.55 -15.56
C ALA A 308 11.12 5.14 -14.94
N GLU A 309 11.23 6.40 -14.59
CA GLU A 309 10.14 7.26 -14.16
C GLU A 309 9.61 8.02 -15.38
N ILE A 310 8.46 7.62 -15.87
CA ILE A 310 7.92 8.21 -17.10
C ILE A 310 6.94 9.31 -16.73
N GLY A 311 7.24 10.55 -17.13
CA GLY A 311 6.35 11.70 -17.05
C GLY A 311 6.07 12.25 -15.65
N VAL A 312 6.43 11.54 -14.60
CA VAL A 312 6.25 11.94 -13.20
C VAL A 312 7.31 11.28 -12.32
N ALA A 313 7.83 12.03 -11.34
CA ALA A 313 8.71 11.47 -10.31
C ALA A 313 7.98 10.38 -9.52
N GLN A 314 8.64 9.26 -9.32
CA GLN A 314 8.03 8.07 -8.72
C GLN A 314 8.50 7.90 -7.26
N PRO A 315 7.63 7.44 -6.34
CA PRO A 315 8.04 7.14 -4.98
C PRO A 315 9.07 6.01 -4.95
N VAL A 316 10.03 6.13 -4.03
CA VAL A 316 11.11 5.12 -3.88
C VAL A 316 10.57 3.81 -3.28
N GLY A 317 9.55 3.90 -2.42
CA GLY A 317 9.03 2.77 -1.66
C GLY A 317 10.03 2.27 -0.60
N ASN A 318 9.67 1.20 0.10
CA ASN A 318 10.48 0.57 1.14
C ASN A 318 11.29 -0.58 0.50
N ALA A 319 12.51 -0.31 0.07
CA ALA A 319 13.32 -1.27 -0.69
C ALA A 319 13.68 -2.53 0.13
N THR A 320 13.88 -2.36 1.45
CA THR A 320 14.28 -3.43 2.39
C THR A 320 13.11 -3.83 3.27
N ALA A 321 12.89 -5.13 3.43
CA ALA A 321 12.01 -5.65 4.46
C ALA A 321 12.62 -5.37 5.84
N GLU A 322 11.89 -4.65 6.68
CA GLU A 322 12.28 -4.31 8.04
C GLU A 322 11.24 -4.85 9.01
N PRO A 323 11.64 -5.56 10.06
CA PRO A 323 10.69 -5.97 11.09
C PRO A 323 10.13 -4.74 11.80
N MET A 324 8.88 -4.83 12.22
CA MET A 324 8.27 -3.83 13.10
C MET A 324 8.01 -4.43 14.48
N TYR A 325 8.07 -3.60 15.50
CA TYR A 325 7.77 -4.01 16.86
C TYR A 325 6.97 -2.95 17.60
N VAL A 326 6.22 -3.42 18.61
CA VAL A 326 5.58 -2.59 19.61
C VAL A 326 6.20 -2.88 20.96
N ARG A 327 6.57 -1.84 21.72
CA ARG A 327 7.01 -1.96 23.09
C ARG A 327 6.06 -1.19 23.99
N ILE A 328 5.58 -1.84 25.03
CA ILE A 328 4.72 -1.25 26.06
C ILE A 328 5.49 -1.21 27.38
N GLU A 329 5.39 -0.10 28.09
CA GLU A 329 6.03 0.11 29.39
C GLU A 329 5.01 0.59 30.43
N ASP A 330 5.03 -0.01 31.61
CA ASP A 330 4.19 0.39 32.74
C ASP A 330 4.84 1.52 33.57
N SER A 331 4.06 2.14 34.44
CA SER A 331 4.53 3.22 35.33
C SER A 331 5.60 2.80 36.36
N ALA A 332 5.95 1.51 36.46
CA ALA A 332 7.08 1.00 37.25
C ALA A 332 8.32 0.75 36.36
N GLY A 333 8.29 1.09 35.05
CA GLY A 333 9.38 0.90 34.10
C GLY A 333 9.55 -0.55 33.60
N LYS A 334 8.59 -1.44 33.88
CA LYS A 334 8.59 -2.77 33.29
C LYS A 334 8.08 -2.70 31.85
N SER A 335 8.77 -3.35 30.92
CA SER A 335 8.42 -3.32 29.53
C SER A 335 8.39 -4.69 28.88
N ALA A 336 7.57 -4.86 27.85
CA ALA A 336 7.54 -6.00 26.94
C ALA A 336 7.59 -5.50 25.50
N THR A 337 8.23 -6.28 24.63
CA THR A 337 8.35 -5.97 23.20
C THR A 337 7.80 -7.13 22.40
N VAL A 338 6.90 -6.84 21.47
CA VAL A 338 6.33 -7.80 20.55
C VAL A 338 6.75 -7.41 19.13
N VAL A 339 7.33 -8.35 18.40
CA VAL A 339 7.76 -8.17 17.01
C VAL A 339 6.66 -8.73 16.10
N ASN A 340 6.32 -8.00 15.05
CA ASN A 340 5.36 -8.48 14.07
C ASN A 340 5.86 -9.75 13.38
N ALA A 341 5.00 -10.76 13.24
CA ALA A 341 5.34 -12.04 12.61
C ALA A 341 5.65 -11.90 11.12
N ASP A 342 5.07 -10.92 10.43
CA ASP A 342 5.42 -10.57 9.05
C ASP A 342 6.65 -9.65 9.03
N ALA A 343 7.81 -10.22 8.78
CA ALA A 343 9.07 -9.48 8.68
C ALA A 343 9.11 -8.46 7.51
N SER A 344 8.12 -8.48 6.63
CA SER A 344 7.97 -7.56 5.49
C SER A 344 6.75 -6.65 5.61
N ILE A 345 6.16 -6.51 6.80
CA ILE A 345 4.97 -5.68 7.03
C ILE A 345 5.16 -4.23 6.55
N ASN A 346 6.38 -3.69 6.65
CA ASN A 346 6.73 -2.37 6.14
C ASN A 346 6.63 -2.24 4.61
N GLN A 347 6.50 -3.34 3.87
CA GLN A 347 6.33 -3.37 2.41
C GLN A 347 4.88 -3.70 1.98
N ARG A 348 3.95 -3.90 2.93
CA ARG A 348 2.55 -4.18 2.60
C ARG A 348 1.84 -2.90 2.17
N ALA A 349 1.31 -2.89 0.95
CA ALA A 349 0.64 -1.72 0.37
C ALA A 349 -0.82 -1.55 0.81
N THR A 350 -1.35 -2.49 1.59
CA THR A 350 -2.69 -2.43 2.18
C THR A 350 -2.59 -2.38 3.70
N TRP A 351 -3.61 -1.80 4.34
CA TRP A 351 -3.70 -1.80 5.80
C TRP A 351 -3.75 -3.23 6.34
N GLN A 352 -2.84 -3.52 7.26
CA GLN A 352 -2.73 -4.79 7.97
C GLN A 352 -3.14 -4.56 9.42
N GLU A 353 -4.10 -5.35 9.90
CA GLU A 353 -4.40 -5.41 11.33
C GLU A 353 -3.26 -6.13 12.05
N TRP A 354 -2.72 -5.48 13.06
CA TRP A 354 -1.77 -6.09 13.97
C TRP A 354 -2.41 -6.24 15.35
N SER A 355 -2.90 -7.43 15.64
CA SER A 355 -3.52 -7.81 16.89
C SER A 355 -2.48 -8.48 17.80
N ILE A 356 -2.22 -7.90 18.97
CA ILE A 356 -1.23 -8.34 19.96
C ILE A 356 -1.97 -8.82 21.20
N PRO A 357 -2.08 -10.15 21.42
CA PRO A 357 -2.68 -10.69 22.63
C PRO A 357 -1.91 -10.23 23.89
N TYR A 358 -2.61 -9.93 24.97
CA TYR A 358 -1.97 -9.50 26.22
C TYR A 358 -1.04 -10.55 26.81
N SER A 359 -1.19 -11.83 26.46
CA SER A 359 -0.24 -12.89 26.83
C SER A 359 1.18 -12.65 26.29
N GLU A 360 1.32 -11.93 25.16
CA GLU A 360 2.62 -11.55 24.60
C GLU A 360 3.24 -10.33 25.29
N LEU A 361 2.46 -9.57 26.05
CA LEU A 361 2.90 -8.43 26.87
C LEU A 361 3.16 -8.84 28.34
N SER A 362 3.52 -10.10 28.57
CA SER A 362 3.74 -10.63 29.90
C SER A 362 4.84 -9.87 30.66
N GLY A 363 4.62 -9.62 31.96
CA GLY A 363 5.52 -8.87 32.80
C GLY A 363 5.25 -7.37 32.89
N VAL A 364 4.38 -6.83 32.03
CA VAL A 364 3.90 -5.44 32.06
C VAL A 364 2.55 -5.38 32.79
N ASN A 365 2.35 -4.40 33.64
CA ASN A 365 1.03 -4.14 34.22
C ASN A 365 0.21 -3.23 33.30
N LEU A 366 -0.67 -3.85 32.50
CA LEU A 366 -1.53 -3.16 31.53
C LEU A 366 -2.62 -2.29 32.19
N GLY A 367 -2.86 -2.40 33.50
CA GLY A 367 -3.71 -1.48 34.26
C GLY A 367 -3.03 -0.14 34.59
N ARG A 368 -1.78 0.07 34.17
CA ARG A 368 -1.04 1.32 34.41
C ARG A 368 0.04 1.58 33.35
N VAL A 369 -0.32 1.49 32.10
CA VAL A 369 0.57 1.75 30.97
C VAL A 369 1.01 3.22 30.96
N LYS A 370 2.32 3.46 30.87
CA LYS A 370 2.91 4.79 30.88
C LYS A 370 3.50 5.19 29.52
N LYS A 371 3.99 4.21 28.73
CA LYS A 371 4.61 4.47 27.45
C LYS A 371 4.27 3.39 26.41
N MET A 372 4.08 3.83 25.18
CA MET A 372 3.98 2.98 24.01
C MET A 372 5.04 3.40 23.00
N VAL A 373 5.66 2.42 22.35
CA VAL A 373 6.65 2.64 21.29
C VAL A 373 6.28 1.79 20.09
N ILE A 374 6.33 2.38 18.91
CA ILE A 374 6.23 1.69 17.62
C ILE A 374 7.60 1.80 16.95
N GLY A 375 8.21 0.66 16.63
CA GLY A 375 9.56 0.62 16.08
C GLY A 375 9.64 -0.08 14.74
N VAL A 376 10.62 0.36 13.92
CA VAL A 376 11.04 -0.26 12.66
C VAL A 376 12.50 -0.63 12.76
N GLY A 377 12.86 -1.85 12.35
CA GLY A 377 14.18 -2.43 12.57
C GLY A 377 14.24 -3.31 13.82
N SER A 378 15.42 -3.54 14.39
CA SER A 378 15.59 -4.36 15.58
C SER A 378 16.45 -3.65 16.63
N LYS A 379 15.85 -3.26 17.74
CA LYS A 379 16.56 -2.63 18.87
C LYS A 379 17.47 -3.61 19.59
N THR A 380 17.09 -4.89 19.67
CA THR A 380 17.85 -5.93 20.39
C THR A 380 19.01 -6.52 19.60
N SER A 381 18.95 -6.39 18.26
CA SER A 381 19.99 -6.84 17.34
C SER A 381 20.12 -5.85 16.17
N PRO A 382 20.58 -4.62 16.44
CA PRO A 382 20.65 -3.56 15.44
C PRO A 382 21.55 -3.96 14.27
N LYS A 383 21.07 -3.76 13.05
CA LYS A 383 21.82 -4.00 11.80
C LYS A 383 21.45 -2.91 10.80
N ALA A 384 22.43 -2.53 9.98
CA ALA A 384 22.15 -1.64 8.87
C ALA A 384 21.04 -2.21 8.00
N GLY A 385 19.99 -1.44 7.83
CA GLY A 385 18.79 -1.76 7.09
C GLY A 385 18.51 -0.76 5.98
N GLY A 386 17.24 -0.51 5.70
CA GLY A 386 16.77 0.46 4.71
C GLY A 386 16.24 1.76 5.32
N ALA A 387 15.76 2.61 4.43
CA ALA A 387 14.96 3.78 4.76
C ALA A 387 13.62 3.71 4.04
N GLY A 388 12.61 4.38 4.59
CA GLY A 388 11.28 4.40 4.00
C GLY A 388 10.24 5.01 4.91
N THR A 389 8.97 4.74 4.63
CA THR A 389 7.82 5.24 5.42
C THR A 389 6.82 4.11 5.64
N VAL A 390 6.30 4.03 6.85
CA VAL A 390 5.11 3.26 7.20
C VAL A 390 4.04 4.20 7.72
N TYR A 391 2.79 3.79 7.61
CA TYR A 391 1.64 4.51 8.14
C TYR A 391 1.01 3.70 9.25
N VAL A 392 0.61 4.37 10.31
CA VAL A 392 -0.06 3.77 11.46
C VAL A 392 -1.38 4.48 11.69
N ASP A 393 -2.42 3.70 11.99
CA ASP A 393 -3.75 4.22 12.25
C ASP A 393 -4.50 3.36 13.27
N ASP A 394 -5.54 3.92 13.88
CA ASP A 394 -6.52 3.23 14.73
C ASP A 394 -5.87 2.33 15.81
N ILE A 395 -5.09 2.92 16.70
CA ILE A 395 -4.52 2.20 17.84
C ILE A 395 -5.58 2.10 18.94
N GLY A 396 -5.87 0.89 19.38
CA GLY A 396 -6.86 0.66 20.43
C GLY A 396 -6.63 -0.66 21.17
N PHE A 397 -7.42 -0.90 22.19
CA PHE A 397 -7.43 -2.16 22.95
C PHE A 397 -8.85 -2.66 23.15
N GLY A 398 -9.02 -3.96 23.24
CA GLY A 398 -10.33 -4.56 23.40
C GLY A 398 -10.40 -6.00 22.98
N ARG A 399 -11.67 -6.47 22.82
CA ARG A 399 -11.97 -7.78 22.28
C ARG A 399 -12.21 -7.69 20.77
N PRO A 400 -11.82 -8.70 20.01
CA PRO A 400 -12.17 -8.83 18.61
C PRO A 400 -13.66 -9.11 18.41
#